data_4599f623924f4a4577a75e0750dab4c3
#
_entry.id   4599f623924f4a4577a75e0750dab4c3
#
_cell.length_a   1.000
_cell.length_b   1.000
_cell.length_c   1.000
_cell.angle_alpha   90.00
_cell.angle_beta   90.00
_cell.angle_gamma   90.00
#
_symmetry.space_group_name_H-M   'P 1'
#
loop_
_entity.id
_entity.type
_entity.pdbx_description
1 polymer ?
#
loop_
_entity_poly.entity_id
_entity_poly.type
_entity_poly.pdbx_seq_one_letter_code
_entity_poly.pdbx_strand_id
1 'polypeptide(L)'
;MNIVSGKELYAMIIELDMNSSTPIYVQLRNQIVMGIGRGELKLGESLPTVRQLAQDIGVNTMTVNKAYQILKTEGYIKIDRRHGAIVSDNIDMDIVFREKLENELELLLAEA
;
A
#
# COMPACT_ATOMS: atom_id res chain seq x y z
N MET A 1 -20.47 17.31 7.47
CA MET A 1 -19.25 16.52 7.70
C MET A 1 -19.16 15.46 6.61
N ASN A 2 -18.09 15.51 5.83
CA ASN A 2 -17.91 14.54 4.78
C ASN A 2 -17.32 13.26 5.35
N ILE A 3 -18.09 12.19 5.27
CA ILE A 3 -17.59 10.87 5.66
C ILE A 3 -16.97 10.27 4.40
N VAL A 4 -15.67 10.14 4.41
CA VAL A 4 -14.94 9.50 3.31
C VAL A 4 -15.11 8.00 3.47
N SER A 5 -15.62 7.32 2.45
CA SER A 5 -15.72 5.86 2.48
C SER A 5 -14.31 5.27 2.47
N GLY A 6 -14.17 4.03 2.95
CA GLY A 6 -12.88 3.34 2.91
C GLY A 6 -12.30 3.32 1.49
N LYS A 7 -13.16 3.19 0.50
CA LYS A 7 -12.83 3.21 -0.91
C LYS A 7 -12.16 4.52 -1.32
N GLU A 8 -12.76 5.66 -0.96
CA GLU A 8 -12.21 6.97 -1.29
C GLU A 8 -10.92 7.24 -0.53
N LEU A 9 -10.82 6.75 0.71
CA LEU A 9 -9.62 6.92 1.53
C LEU A 9 -8.40 6.29 0.86
N TYR A 10 -8.54 5.05 0.37
CA TYR A 10 -7.42 4.37 -0.31
C TYR A 10 -7.03 5.09 -1.59
N ALA A 11 -8.00 5.59 -2.36
CA ALA A 11 -7.70 6.35 -3.56
C ALA A 11 -6.99 7.67 -3.26
N MET A 12 -7.26 8.28 -2.09
CA MET A 12 -6.58 9.50 -1.65
C MET A 12 -5.18 9.25 -1.14
N ILE A 13 -4.93 8.10 -0.51
CA ILE A 13 -3.62 7.74 0.04
C ILE A 13 -2.66 7.30 -1.06
N ILE A 14 -3.16 6.59 -2.06
CA ILE A 14 -2.35 5.97 -3.10
C ILE A 14 -2.23 6.91 -4.30
N GLU A 15 -1.03 7.42 -4.52
CA GLU A 15 -0.70 8.26 -5.66
C GLU A 15 0.26 7.50 -6.57
N LEU A 16 -0.20 7.22 -7.79
CA LEU A 16 0.58 6.48 -8.76
C LEU A 16 1.04 7.41 -9.88
N ASP A 17 2.30 7.25 -10.29
CA ASP A 17 2.89 7.98 -11.40
C ASP A 17 3.02 7.03 -12.59
N MET A 18 2.12 7.18 -13.57
CA MET A 18 2.09 6.34 -14.76
C MET A 18 3.26 6.62 -15.70
N ASN A 19 3.95 7.75 -15.52
CA ASN A 19 5.09 8.13 -16.35
C ASN A 19 6.42 7.72 -15.74
N SER A 20 6.40 7.20 -14.51
CA SER A 20 7.61 6.75 -13.84
C SER A 20 8.15 5.46 -14.47
N SER A 21 9.47 5.29 -14.43
CA SER A 21 10.10 4.04 -14.84
C SER A 21 9.85 2.91 -13.83
N THR A 22 9.41 3.25 -12.62
CA THR A 22 9.08 2.25 -11.60
C THR A 22 7.74 1.59 -11.94
N PRO A 23 7.69 0.27 -12.04
CA PRO A 23 6.43 -0.43 -12.34
C PRO A 23 5.33 -0.07 -11.34
N ILE A 24 4.09 -0.04 -11.81
CA ILE A 24 2.95 0.37 -10.97
C ILE A 24 2.80 -0.54 -9.74
N TYR A 25 3.01 -1.85 -9.90
CA TYR A 25 2.86 -2.74 -8.75
C TYR A 25 3.90 -2.45 -7.65
N VAL A 26 5.09 -1.99 -8.02
CA VAL A 26 6.11 -1.59 -7.06
C VAL A 26 5.70 -0.31 -6.35
N GLN A 27 5.21 0.67 -7.12
CA GLN A 27 4.70 1.92 -6.55
C GLN A 27 3.57 1.65 -5.56
N LEU A 28 2.64 0.78 -5.92
CA LEU A 28 1.51 0.43 -5.06
C LEU A 28 2.00 -0.24 -3.78
N ARG A 29 2.91 -1.21 -3.91
CA ARG A 29 3.54 -1.85 -2.75
C ARG A 29 4.17 -0.81 -1.83
N ASN A 30 4.97 0.10 -2.37
CA ASN A 30 5.66 1.12 -1.60
C ASN A 30 4.69 2.08 -0.90
N GLN A 31 3.62 2.46 -1.58
CA GLN A 31 2.60 3.34 -1.00
C GLN A 31 1.90 2.69 0.19
N ILE A 32 1.61 1.40 0.10
CA ILE A 32 0.97 0.67 1.21
C ILE A 32 1.92 0.59 2.40
N VAL A 33 3.20 0.26 2.18
CA VAL A 33 4.20 0.22 3.25
C VAL A 33 4.34 1.59 3.91
N MET A 34 4.39 2.65 3.12
CA MET A 34 4.47 4.01 3.64
C MET A 34 3.21 4.38 4.45
N GLY A 35 2.03 3.96 3.97
CA GLY A 35 0.78 4.18 4.70
C GLY A 35 0.79 3.51 6.06
N ILE A 36 1.34 2.31 6.15
CA ILE A 36 1.52 1.61 7.42
C ILE A 36 2.49 2.39 8.32
N GLY A 37 3.61 2.82 7.77
CA GLY A 37 4.62 3.57 8.52
C GLY A 37 4.13 4.92 9.05
N ARG A 38 3.19 5.55 8.35
CA ARG A 38 2.60 6.83 8.76
C ARG A 38 1.40 6.67 9.67
N GLY A 39 0.96 5.44 9.92
CA GLY A 39 -0.24 5.17 10.71
C GLY A 39 -1.55 5.41 9.97
N GLU A 40 -1.51 5.65 8.67
CA GLU A 40 -2.70 5.81 7.84
C GLU A 40 -3.41 4.47 7.63
N LEU A 41 -2.64 3.38 7.58
CA LEU A 41 -3.12 2.01 7.56
C LEU A 41 -2.71 1.36 8.87
N LYS A 42 -3.69 0.97 9.66
CA LYS A 42 -3.45 0.45 11.02
C LYS A 42 -3.20 -1.05 11.00
N LEU A 43 -2.40 -1.52 11.95
CA LEU A 43 -2.18 -2.96 12.12
C LEU A 43 -3.51 -3.65 12.39
N GLY A 44 -3.75 -4.76 11.67
CA GLY A 44 -5.00 -5.50 11.78
C GLY A 44 -6.14 -4.96 10.93
N GLU A 45 -5.93 -3.83 10.26
CA GLU A 45 -6.95 -3.21 9.43
C GLU A 45 -7.19 -4.05 8.17
N SER A 46 -8.46 -4.17 7.77
CA SER A 46 -8.81 -4.84 6.51
C SER A 46 -8.52 -3.93 5.33
N LEU A 47 -7.84 -4.47 4.35
CA LEU A 47 -7.59 -3.80 3.08
C LEU A 47 -8.72 -4.14 2.09
N PRO A 48 -8.93 -3.31 1.07
CA PRO A 48 -9.91 -3.64 0.03
C PRO A 48 -9.48 -4.90 -0.72
N THR A 49 -10.45 -5.56 -1.35
CA THR A 49 -10.12 -6.70 -2.22
C THR A 49 -9.30 -6.21 -3.41
N VAL A 50 -8.59 -7.14 -4.04
CA VAL A 50 -7.82 -6.83 -5.25
C VAL A 50 -8.69 -6.15 -6.30
N ARG A 51 -9.88 -6.70 -6.55
CA ARG A 51 -10.80 -6.13 -7.53
C ARG A 51 -11.25 -4.73 -7.15
N GLN A 52 -11.61 -4.54 -5.88
CA GLN A 52 -12.09 -3.25 -5.40
C GLN A 52 -11.01 -2.19 -5.51
N LEU A 53 -9.80 -2.49 -5.05
CA LEU A 53 -8.70 -1.53 -5.11
C LEU A 53 -8.32 -1.20 -6.56
N ALA A 54 -8.26 -2.22 -7.42
CA ALA A 54 -7.95 -2.01 -8.84
C ALA A 54 -8.94 -1.05 -9.48
N GLN A 55 -10.23 -1.24 -9.17
CA GLN A 55 -11.29 -0.37 -9.66
C GLN A 55 -11.16 1.05 -9.12
N ASP A 56 -10.87 1.18 -7.83
CA ASP A 56 -10.79 2.49 -7.15
C ASP A 56 -9.64 3.34 -7.64
N ILE A 57 -8.49 2.74 -7.90
CA ILE A 57 -7.29 3.48 -8.33
C ILE A 57 -7.06 3.41 -9.85
N GLY A 58 -7.94 2.73 -10.58
CA GLY A 58 -7.91 2.72 -12.04
C GLY A 58 -6.78 1.91 -12.64
N VAL A 59 -6.44 0.77 -12.04
CA VAL A 59 -5.39 -0.12 -12.56
C VAL A 59 -5.94 -1.53 -12.77
N ASN A 60 -5.14 -2.35 -13.41
CA ASN A 60 -5.46 -3.74 -13.70
C ASN A 60 -5.46 -4.56 -12.40
N THR A 61 -6.38 -5.53 -12.27
CA THR A 61 -6.44 -6.41 -11.10
C THR A 61 -5.16 -7.22 -10.92
N MET A 62 -4.51 -7.62 -12.00
CA MET A 62 -3.25 -8.36 -11.92
C MET A 62 -2.14 -7.51 -11.28
N THR A 63 -2.13 -6.22 -11.53
CA THR A 63 -1.18 -5.28 -10.93
C THR A 63 -1.37 -5.22 -9.42
N VAL A 64 -2.61 -5.08 -8.97
CA VAL A 64 -2.92 -5.05 -7.53
C VAL A 64 -2.60 -6.40 -6.89
N ASN A 65 -2.96 -7.50 -7.56
CA ASN A 65 -2.67 -8.83 -7.05
C ASN A 65 -1.17 -9.04 -6.87
N LYS A 66 -0.36 -8.60 -7.81
CA LYS A 66 1.09 -8.72 -7.74
C LYS A 66 1.64 -7.94 -6.55
N ALA A 67 1.16 -6.72 -6.33
CA ALA A 67 1.55 -5.91 -5.18
C ALA A 67 1.19 -6.61 -3.86
N TYR A 68 -0.03 -7.14 -3.77
CA TYR A 68 -0.49 -7.85 -2.57
C TYR A 68 0.34 -9.11 -2.30
N GLN A 69 0.70 -9.86 -3.33
CA GLN A 69 1.53 -11.05 -3.16
C GLN A 69 2.92 -10.70 -2.62
N ILE A 70 3.50 -9.61 -3.10
CA ILE A 70 4.79 -9.13 -2.61
C ILE A 70 4.67 -8.73 -1.14
N LEU A 71 3.64 -7.94 -0.80
CA LEU A 71 3.39 -7.52 0.58
C LEU A 71 3.18 -8.70 1.52
N LYS A 72 2.48 -9.74 1.05
CA LYS A 72 2.27 -10.97 1.81
C LYS A 72 3.60 -11.68 2.04
N THR A 73 4.40 -11.82 1.01
CA THR A 73 5.72 -12.48 1.11
C THR A 73 6.64 -11.73 2.06
N GLU A 74 6.57 -10.40 2.06
CA GLU A 74 7.39 -9.56 2.93
C GLU A 74 6.84 -9.47 4.37
N GLY A 75 5.65 -9.99 4.61
CA GLY A 75 5.05 -10.02 5.95
C GLY A 75 4.26 -8.78 6.34
N TYR A 76 4.02 -7.86 5.42
CA TYR A 76 3.23 -6.65 5.71
C TYR A 76 1.74 -6.91 5.75
N ILE A 77 1.27 -7.90 5.01
CA ILE A 77 -0.15 -8.27 5.02
C ILE A 77 -0.32 -9.77 5.14
N LYS A 78 -1.52 -10.16 5.58
CA LYS A 78 -1.97 -11.56 5.63
C LYS A 78 -3.19 -11.69 4.74
N ILE A 79 -3.38 -12.88 4.16
CA ILE A 79 -4.58 -13.18 3.39
C ILE A 79 -5.43 -14.16 4.22
N ASP A 80 -6.62 -13.73 4.60
CA ASP A 80 -7.57 -14.51 5.37
C ASP A 80 -8.76 -14.86 4.49
N ARG A 81 -9.21 -16.09 4.53
CA ARG A 81 -10.35 -16.55 3.73
C ARG A 81 -11.64 -15.78 4.04
N ARG A 82 -11.81 -15.36 5.29
CA ARG A 82 -13.03 -14.67 5.73
C ARG A 82 -12.96 -13.15 5.53
N HIS A 83 -11.78 -12.57 5.75
CA HIS A 83 -11.60 -11.13 5.80
C HIS A 83 -10.80 -10.56 4.64
N GLY A 84 -10.28 -11.42 3.74
CA GLY A 84 -9.46 -10.98 2.62
C GLY A 84 -8.07 -10.55 3.08
N ALA A 85 -7.58 -9.44 2.53
CA ALA A 85 -6.27 -8.92 2.87
C ALA A 85 -6.35 -8.06 4.13
N ILE A 86 -5.44 -8.29 5.06
CA ILE A 86 -5.40 -7.60 6.35
C ILE A 86 -3.97 -7.13 6.59
N VAL A 87 -3.81 -5.90 7.08
CA VAL A 87 -2.49 -5.42 7.52
C VAL A 87 -2.03 -6.29 8.70
N SER A 88 -0.84 -6.86 8.59
CA SER A 88 -0.33 -7.76 9.62
C SER A 88 -0.20 -7.04 10.96
N ASP A 89 -0.54 -7.73 12.05
CA ASP A 89 -0.47 -7.19 13.39
C ASP A 89 0.86 -7.45 14.09
N ASN A 90 1.76 -8.20 13.46
CA ASN A 90 3.09 -8.51 14.02
C ASN A 90 4.23 -8.04 13.11
N ILE A 91 4.04 -6.88 12.47
CA ILE A 91 5.07 -6.24 11.66
C ILE A 91 6.14 -5.63 12.56
N ASP A 92 7.41 -5.78 12.15
CA ASP A 92 8.50 -5.05 12.80
C ASP A 92 8.45 -3.59 12.38
N MET A 93 7.95 -2.74 13.26
CA MET A 93 7.78 -1.32 12.97
C MET A 93 9.10 -0.58 12.77
N ASP A 94 10.19 -1.08 13.34
CA ASP A 94 11.50 -0.48 13.09
C ASP A 94 11.93 -0.66 11.63
N ILE A 95 11.66 -1.82 11.06
CA ILE A 95 11.93 -2.08 9.64
C ILE A 95 11.05 -1.19 8.77
N VAL A 96 9.77 -1.08 9.10
CA VAL A 96 8.83 -0.22 8.35
C VAL A 96 9.28 1.23 8.39
N PHE A 97 9.66 1.71 9.56
CA PHE A 97 10.12 3.09 9.74
C PHE A 97 11.39 3.36 8.93
N ARG A 98 12.33 2.43 8.97
CA ARG A 98 13.58 2.55 8.20
C ARG A 98 13.30 2.61 6.71
N GLU A 99 12.44 1.75 6.20
CA GLU A 99 12.09 1.73 4.79
C GLU A 99 11.40 3.04 4.36
N LYS A 100 10.53 3.57 5.20
CA LYS A 100 9.89 4.86 4.97
C LYS A 100 10.93 5.96 4.83
N LEU A 101 11.92 6.00 5.73
CA LEU A 101 12.99 6.99 5.67
C LEU A 101 13.82 6.85 4.40
N GLU A 102 14.16 5.64 4.00
CA GLU A 102 14.91 5.38 2.78
C GLU A 102 14.17 5.87 1.55
N ASN A 103 12.85 5.61 1.48
CA ASN A 103 12.02 6.08 0.36
C ASN A 103 11.94 7.60 0.31
N GLU A 104 11.78 8.25 1.45
CA GLU A 104 11.72 9.71 1.52
C GLU A 104 13.06 10.34 1.13
N LEU A 105 14.17 9.72 1.54
CA LEU A 105 15.51 10.20 1.18
C LEU A 105 15.75 10.07 -0.33
N GLU A 106 15.35 8.97 -0.94
CA GLU A 106 15.46 8.78 -2.38
C GLU A 106 14.70 9.86 -3.15
N LEU A 107 13.48 10.20 -2.69
CA LEU A 107 12.68 11.25 -3.31
C LEU A 107 13.38 12.61 -3.22
N LEU A 108 13.97 12.93 -2.08
CA LEU A 108 14.71 14.17 -1.90
C LEU A 108 15.95 14.24 -2.81
N LEU A 109 16.67 13.14 -2.93
CA LEU A 109 17.84 13.07 -3.80
C LEU A 109 17.44 13.16 -5.28
N ALA A 110 16.31 12.59 -5.66
CA ALA A 110 15.81 12.66 -7.03
C ALA A 110 15.38 14.07 -7.41
N GLU A 111 14.91 14.86 -6.45
CA GLU A 111 14.51 16.25 -6.67
C GLU A 111 15.68 17.23 -6.66
N ALA A 112 16.78 16.83 -6.08
CA ALA A 112 17.98 17.63 -6.04
C ALA A 112 18.72 17.59 -7.37
#